data_3b9744b9aeb016de4d7bda7e3ffa56b2
#
_entry.id   3b9744b9aeb016de4d7bda7e3ffa56b2
#
_cell.length_a   1.000
_cell.length_b   1.000
_cell.length_c   1.000
_cell.angle_alpha   90.00
_cell.angle_beta   90.00
_cell.angle_gamma   90.00
#
_symmetry.space_group_name_H-M   'P 1'
#
loop_
_entity.id
_entity.type
_entity.pdbx_description
1 polymer ?
#
loop_
_entity_poly.entity_id
_entity_poly.type
_entity_poly.pdbx_seq_one_letter_code
_entity_poly.pdbx_strand_id
1 'polypeptide(L)'
;LADWHVLIALAACALAYGGAVIANIYIPKLAAARPGQSWNLISMTRSFLNACTSLWRNGETRFSLVGTSLFWGAGVTLRFLLVLWVPVALGITDNATPTYLNAMVAIGIVVGAGAAAKLVTLETVSRCMPAGILIGVVVLIFSLQHELLPAYALLMLIGVMGGFFVVPLNALLQ
;
A
#
# COMPACT_ATOMS: atom_id res chain seq x y z
N LEU A 1 -28.38 12.46 -12.04
CA LEU A 1 -28.20 11.86 -10.68
C LEU A 1 -26.75 11.40 -10.41
N ALA A 2 -26.00 10.97 -11.46
CA ALA A 2 -24.61 10.55 -11.31
C ALA A 2 -23.68 11.70 -10.86
N ASP A 3 -23.93 12.92 -11.27
CA ASP A 3 -23.06 14.08 -11.00
C ASP A 3 -22.99 14.47 -9.52
N TRP A 4 -24.07 14.30 -8.77
CA TRP A 4 -24.09 14.61 -7.33
C TRP A 4 -23.19 13.69 -6.52
N HIS A 5 -23.13 12.40 -6.86
CA HIS A 5 -22.24 11.45 -6.15
C HIS A 5 -20.77 11.78 -6.39
N VAL A 6 -20.42 12.22 -7.59
CA VAL A 6 -19.06 12.66 -7.93
C VAL A 6 -18.69 13.94 -7.18
N LEU A 7 -19.61 14.91 -7.13
CA LEU A 7 -19.39 16.16 -6.39
C LEU A 7 -19.22 15.92 -4.88
N ILE A 8 -20.03 15.04 -4.28
CA ILE A 8 -19.90 14.65 -2.87
C ILE A 8 -18.55 13.98 -2.62
N ALA A 9 -18.13 13.06 -3.49
CA ALA A 9 -16.84 12.39 -3.36
C ALA A 9 -15.67 13.40 -3.47
N LEU A 10 -15.73 14.32 -4.42
CA LEU A 10 -14.73 15.39 -4.57
C LEU A 10 -14.70 16.32 -3.36
N ALA A 11 -15.86 16.69 -2.83
CA ALA A 11 -15.95 17.53 -1.63
C ALA A 11 -15.36 16.80 -0.41
N ALA A 12 -15.64 15.51 -0.24
CA ALA A 12 -15.07 14.69 0.84
C ALA A 12 -13.53 14.61 0.73
N CYS A 13 -13.02 14.39 -0.48
CA CYS A 13 -11.57 14.42 -0.73
C CYS A 13 -10.97 15.79 -0.42
N ALA A 14 -11.61 16.88 -0.88
CA ALA A 14 -11.14 18.25 -0.61
C ALA A 14 -11.09 18.55 0.89
N LEU A 15 -12.11 18.13 1.65
CA LEU A 15 -12.16 18.26 3.11
C LEU A 15 -11.04 17.45 3.79
N ALA A 16 -10.80 16.21 3.35
CA ALA A 16 -9.73 15.37 3.88
C ALA A 16 -8.35 15.98 3.63
N TYR A 17 -8.10 16.48 2.41
CA TYR A 17 -6.84 17.17 2.10
C TYR A 17 -6.72 18.51 2.82
N GLY A 18 -7.81 19.26 2.97
CA GLY A 18 -7.84 20.48 3.78
C GLY A 18 -7.48 20.19 5.24
N GLY A 19 -8.05 19.15 5.82
CA GLY A 19 -7.69 18.68 7.16
C GLY A 19 -6.21 18.27 7.28
N ALA A 20 -5.67 17.59 6.28
CA ALA A 20 -4.26 17.23 6.24
C ALA A 20 -3.35 18.48 6.16
N VAL A 21 -3.72 19.51 5.39
CA VAL A 21 -2.99 20.80 5.35
C VAL A 21 -3.00 21.47 6.72
N ILE A 22 -4.16 21.52 7.38
CA ILE A 22 -4.29 22.09 8.72
C ILE A 22 -3.41 21.31 9.71
N ALA A 23 -3.46 19.97 9.70
CA ALA A 23 -2.63 19.13 10.54
C ALA A 23 -1.12 19.37 10.30
N ASN A 24 -0.74 19.62 9.05
CA ASN A 24 0.66 19.90 8.68
C ASN A 24 1.17 21.22 9.30
N ILE A 25 0.29 22.22 9.49
CA ILE A 25 0.67 23.49 10.13
C ILE A 25 1.06 23.28 11.60
N TYR A 26 0.49 22.26 12.26
CA TYR A 26 0.83 21.94 13.66
C TYR A 26 2.12 21.12 13.83
N ILE A 27 2.75 20.70 12.73
CA ILE A 27 4.04 20.00 12.82
C ILE A 27 5.11 20.99 13.33
N PRO A 28 5.78 20.71 14.47
CA PRO A 28 6.79 21.57 15.01
C PRO A 28 7.97 21.71 14.05
N LYS A 29 8.49 22.92 13.92
CA LYS A 29 9.69 23.19 13.11
C LYS A 29 10.90 22.51 13.77
N LEU A 30 11.32 21.40 13.23
CA LEU A 30 12.53 20.71 13.67
C LEU A 30 13.77 21.41 13.11
N ALA A 31 14.83 21.44 13.89
CA ALA A 31 16.12 21.92 13.42
C ALA A 31 16.60 21.04 12.26
N ALA A 32 17.17 21.66 11.22
CA ALA A 32 17.72 20.93 10.09
C ALA A 32 18.79 19.95 10.57
N ALA A 33 18.68 18.66 10.21
CA ALA A 33 19.66 17.64 10.58
C ALA A 33 21.06 17.93 10.03
N ARG A 34 21.15 18.76 8.97
CA ARG A 34 22.41 19.22 8.36
C ARG A 34 22.30 20.70 8.00
N PRO A 35 22.47 21.64 8.96
CA PRO A 35 22.48 23.05 8.67
C PRO A 35 23.70 23.39 7.79
N GLY A 36 23.48 24.15 6.71
CA GLY A 36 24.56 24.59 5.81
C GLY A 36 24.86 23.67 4.63
N GLN A 37 24.03 22.67 4.35
CA GLN A 37 24.19 21.86 3.14
C GLN A 37 23.91 22.73 1.90
N SER A 38 24.92 22.90 1.04
CA SER A 38 24.78 23.61 -0.24
C SER A 38 23.80 22.89 -1.16
N TRP A 39 22.91 23.67 -1.81
CA TRP A 39 21.98 23.17 -2.82
C TRP A 39 22.72 22.82 -4.12
N ASN A 40 23.55 21.79 -4.07
CA ASN A 40 24.25 21.29 -5.26
C ASN A 40 23.58 19.97 -5.68
N LEU A 41 22.90 19.98 -6.81
CA LEU A 41 22.20 18.82 -7.37
C LEU A 41 23.11 17.61 -7.50
N ILE A 42 24.36 17.81 -7.90
CA ILE A 42 25.33 16.71 -8.08
C ILE A 42 25.67 16.06 -6.72
N SER A 43 25.90 16.85 -5.69
CA SER A 43 26.18 16.33 -4.34
C SER A 43 24.96 15.64 -3.73
N MET A 44 23.75 16.16 -3.98
CA MET A 44 22.51 15.55 -3.53
C MET A 44 22.27 14.20 -4.22
N THR A 45 22.44 14.16 -5.56
CA THR A 45 22.30 12.90 -6.33
C THR A 45 23.34 11.87 -5.88
N ARG A 46 24.59 12.28 -5.67
CA ARG A 46 25.63 11.39 -5.17
C ARG A 46 25.33 10.86 -3.78
N SER A 47 24.84 11.71 -2.88
CA SER A 47 24.41 11.30 -1.53
C SER A 47 23.23 10.34 -1.57
N PHE A 48 22.27 10.58 -2.43
CA PHE A 48 21.13 9.68 -2.66
C PHE A 48 21.59 8.31 -3.18
N LEU A 49 22.45 8.28 -4.20
CA LEU A 49 23.00 7.03 -4.73
C LEU A 49 23.82 6.26 -3.69
N ASN A 50 24.59 6.96 -2.87
CA ASN A 50 25.33 6.35 -1.77
C ASN A 50 24.37 5.76 -0.69
N ALA A 51 23.29 6.46 -0.38
CA ALA A 51 22.25 5.94 0.51
C ALA A 51 21.57 4.68 -0.09
N CYS A 52 21.20 4.71 -1.36
CA CYS A 52 20.65 3.54 -2.06
C CYS A 52 21.60 2.34 -2.04
N THR A 53 22.89 2.57 -2.31
CA THR A 53 23.90 1.49 -2.28
C THR A 53 24.12 0.96 -0.87
N SER A 54 24.09 1.81 0.14
CA SER A 54 24.17 1.39 1.55
C SER A 54 22.98 0.51 1.95
N LEU A 55 21.75 0.92 1.60
CA LEU A 55 20.53 0.13 1.84
C LEU A 55 20.58 -1.21 1.12
N TRP A 56 21.12 -1.23 -0.12
CA TRP A 56 21.23 -2.46 -0.91
C TRP A 56 22.27 -3.44 -0.35
N ARG A 57 23.31 -2.96 0.31
CA ARG A 57 24.37 -3.80 0.91
C ARG A 57 23.91 -4.49 2.20
N ASN A 58 22.95 -3.92 2.92
CA ASN A 58 22.38 -4.54 4.10
C ASN A 58 21.24 -5.50 3.68
N GLY A 59 21.34 -6.77 4.07
CA GLY A 59 20.38 -7.81 3.65
C GLY A 59 18.94 -7.53 4.12
N GLU A 60 18.78 -7.03 5.34
CA GLU A 60 17.45 -6.74 5.91
C GLU A 60 16.78 -5.57 5.21
N THR A 61 17.49 -4.47 5.01
CA THR A 61 16.95 -3.29 4.33
C THR A 61 16.72 -3.54 2.84
N ARG A 62 17.56 -4.32 2.19
CA ARG A 62 17.36 -4.78 0.80
C ARG A 62 16.09 -5.61 0.68
N PHE A 63 15.88 -6.56 1.60
CA PHE A 63 14.66 -7.36 1.62
C PHE A 63 13.42 -6.49 1.80
N SER A 64 13.45 -5.54 2.74
CA SER A 64 12.37 -4.62 2.97
C SER A 64 12.08 -3.73 1.76
N LEU A 65 13.11 -3.17 1.13
CA LEU A 65 12.97 -2.31 -0.05
C LEU A 65 12.34 -3.07 -1.23
N VAL A 66 12.86 -4.28 -1.53
CA VAL A 66 12.35 -5.12 -2.61
C VAL A 66 10.93 -5.59 -2.31
N GLY A 67 10.68 -6.07 -1.08
CA GLY A 67 9.36 -6.55 -0.66
C GLY A 67 8.29 -5.47 -0.73
N THR A 68 8.59 -4.27 -0.25
CA THR A 68 7.68 -3.12 -0.31
C THR A 68 7.43 -2.69 -1.76
N SER A 69 8.47 -2.62 -2.60
CA SER A 69 8.33 -2.25 -4.01
C SER A 69 7.49 -3.25 -4.78
N LEU A 70 7.73 -4.55 -4.58
CA LEU A 70 6.94 -5.62 -5.21
C LEU A 70 5.48 -5.59 -4.73
N PHE A 71 5.25 -5.36 -3.44
CA PHE A 71 3.90 -5.25 -2.88
C PHE A 71 3.11 -4.12 -3.54
N TRP A 72 3.68 -2.93 -3.61
CA TRP A 72 3.01 -1.79 -4.25
C TRP A 72 2.84 -1.98 -5.75
N GLY A 73 3.84 -2.54 -6.44
CA GLY A 73 3.73 -2.88 -7.86
C GLY A 73 2.61 -3.88 -8.13
N ALA A 74 2.54 -4.96 -7.37
CA ALA A 74 1.47 -5.96 -7.47
C ALA A 74 0.10 -5.36 -7.14
N GLY A 75 0.01 -4.48 -6.12
CA GLY A 75 -1.22 -3.80 -5.74
C GLY A 75 -1.77 -2.90 -6.84
N VAL A 76 -0.92 -2.13 -7.51
CA VAL A 76 -1.33 -1.31 -8.66
C VAL A 76 -1.79 -2.18 -9.82
N THR A 77 -1.05 -3.24 -10.13
CA THR A 77 -1.41 -4.20 -11.18
C THR A 77 -2.77 -4.85 -10.90
N LEU A 78 -3.01 -5.28 -9.67
CA LEU A 78 -4.29 -5.87 -9.25
C LEU A 78 -5.45 -4.89 -9.47
N ARG A 79 -5.28 -3.61 -9.16
CA ARG A 79 -6.32 -2.58 -9.40
C ARG A 79 -6.71 -2.48 -10.86
N PHE A 80 -5.75 -2.45 -11.77
CA PHE A 80 -6.04 -2.40 -13.20
C PHE A 80 -6.65 -3.71 -13.69
N LEU A 81 -6.15 -4.84 -13.21
CA LEU A 81 -6.70 -6.15 -13.56
C LEU A 81 -8.16 -6.31 -13.12
N LEU A 82 -8.56 -5.78 -11.96
CA LEU A 82 -9.95 -5.86 -11.50
C LEU A 82 -10.93 -5.19 -12.47
N VAL A 83 -10.55 -4.08 -13.09
CA VAL A 83 -11.40 -3.39 -14.09
C VAL A 83 -11.64 -4.27 -15.32
N LEU A 84 -10.64 -5.05 -15.73
CA LEU A 84 -10.75 -5.98 -16.86
C LEU A 84 -11.37 -7.33 -16.45
N TRP A 85 -11.09 -7.79 -15.25
CA TRP A 85 -11.53 -9.09 -14.75
C TRP A 85 -13.04 -9.13 -14.47
N VAL A 86 -13.62 -8.07 -13.90
CA VAL A 86 -15.04 -8.01 -13.54
C VAL A 86 -15.95 -8.29 -14.74
N PRO A 87 -15.83 -7.61 -15.89
CA PRO A 87 -16.69 -7.91 -17.04
C PRO A 87 -16.42 -9.29 -17.65
N VAL A 88 -15.17 -9.78 -17.60
CA VAL A 88 -14.79 -11.06 -18.21
C VAL A 88 -15.22 -12.25 -17.34
N ALA A 89 -14.97 -12.18 -16.04
CA ALA A 89 -15.20 -13.31 -15.13
C ALA A 89 -16.60 -13.32 -14.53
N LEU A 90 -17.17 -12.14 -14.24
CA LEU A 90 -18.48 -12.00 -13.60
C LEU A 90 -19.60 -11.59 -14.58
N GLY A 91 -19.27 -11.20 -15.81
CA GLY A 91 -20.25 -10.68 -16.77
C GLY A 91 -20.87 -9.33 -16.37
N ILE A 92 -20.32 -8.64 -15.39
CA ILE A 92 -20.82 -7.37 -14.85
C ILE A 92 -20.10 -6.23 -15.56
N THR A 93 -20.85 -5.36 -16.23
CA THR A 93 -20.30 -4.26 -17.05
C THR A 93 -20.36 -2.90 -16.37
N ASP A 94 -20.73 -2.83 -15.09
CA ASP A 94 -20.75 -1.59 -14.34
C ASP A 94 -19.33 -1.18 -13.91
N ASN A 95 -19.12 0.12 -13.70
CA ASN A 95 -17.85 0.67 -13.21
C ASN A 95 -17.79 0.73 -11.68
N ALA A 96 -18.87 0.39 -10.99
CA ALA A 96 -18.95 0.47 -9.53
C ALA A 96 -18.38 -0.79 -8.88
N THR A 97 -18.63 -1.97 -9.44
CA THR A 97 -18.19 -3.25 -8.89
C THR A 97 -16.66 -3.34 -8.72
N PRO A 98 -15.81 -2.97 -9.70
CA PRO A 98 -14.36 -2.95 -9.50
C PRO A 98 -13.94 -2.01 -8.36
N THR A 99 -14.65 -0.90 -8.19
CA THR A 99 -14.39 0.07 -7.11
C THR A 99 -14.71 -0.52 -5.74
N TYR A 100 -15.85 -1.21 -5.60
CA TYR A 100 -16.19 -1.89 -4.35
C TYR A 100 -15.23 -3.02 -4.01
N LEU A 101 -14.83 -3.82 -5.00
CA LEU A 101 -13.82 -4.86 -4.81
C LEU A 101 -12.49 -4.27 -4.33
N ASN A 102 -12.05 -3.17 -4.92
CA ASN A 102 -10.84 -2.47 -4.47
C ASN A 102 -10.99 -1.86 -3.06
N ALA A 103 -12.18 -1.39 -2.69
CA ALA A 103 -12.47 -0.91 -1.34
C ALA A 103 -12.31 -2.02 -0.29
N MET A 104 -12.68 -3.27 -0.62
CA MET A 104 -12.47 -4.40 0.29
C MET A 104 -10.99 -4.68 0.54
N VAL A 105 -10.14 -4.52 -0.49
CA VAL A 105 -8.68 -4.60 -0.31
C VAL A 105 -8.20 -3.52 0.67
N ALA A 106 -8.69 -2.28 0.52
CA ALA A 106 -8.30 -1.17 1.39
C ALA A 106 -8.73 -1.41 2.85
N ILE A 107 -9.95 -1.88 3.08
CA ILE A 107 -10.44 -2.27 4.41
C ILE A 107 -9.56 -3.38 4.99
N GLY A 108 -9.24 -4.39 4.18
CA GLY A 108 -8.33 -5.47 4.57
C GLY A 108 -6.96 -4.94 5.00
N ILE A 109 -6.37 -4.01 4.26
CA ILE A 109 -5.07 -3.41 4.59
C ILE A 109 -5.12 -2.72 5.96
N VAL A 110 -6.19 -1.98 6.27
CA VAL A 110 -6.34 -1.32 7.58
C VAL A 110 -6.39 -2.35 8.71
N VAL A 111 -7.17 -3.42 8.55
CA VAL A 111 -7.25 -4.51 9.54
C VAL A 111 -5.89 -5.21 9.70
N GLY A 112 -5.24 -5.55 8.59
CA GLY A 112 -3.93 -6.20 8.59
C GLY A 112 -2.83 -5.33 9.20
N ALA A 113 -2.82 -4.03 8.90
CA ALA A 113 -1.90 -3.07 9.49
C ALA A 113 -2.08 -2.96 11.01
N GLY A 114 -3.33 -2.90 11.49
CA GLY A 114 -3.65 -2.89 12.91
C GLY A 114 -3.22 -4.17 13.63
N ALA A 115 -3.37 -5.33 12.97
CA ALA A 115 -2.89 -6.61 13.50
C ALA A 115 -1.34 -6.64 13.56
N ALA A 116 -0.67 -6.20 12.49
CA ALA A 116 0.78 -6.14 12.43
C ALA A 116 1.36 -5.26 13.52
N ALA A 117 0.78 -4.07 13.75
CA ALA A 117 1.23 -3.15 14.79
C ALA A 117 1.17 -3.74 16.21
N LYS A 118 0.28 -4.71 16.46
CA LYS A 118 0.15 -5.38 17.75
C LYS A 118 0.98 -6.65 17.88
N LEU A 119 1.20 -7.38 16.79
CA LEU A 119 1.73 -8.74 16.80
C LEU A 119 3.19 -8.83 16.32
N VAL A 120 3.67 -7.84 15.59
CA VAL A 120 5.01 -7.86 14.99
C VAL A 120 5.86 -6.73 15.58
N THR A 121 6.99 -7.10 16.15
CA THR A 121 8.03 -6.17 16.60
C THR A 121 9.17 -6.14 15.58
N LEU A 122 10.06 -5.15 15.67
CA LEU A 122 11.24 -5.06 14.79
C LEU A 122 12.12 -6.31 14.84
N GLU A 123 12.19 -6.98 16.00
CA GLU A 123 12.94 -8.24 16.17
C GLU A 123 12.28 -9.45 15.53
N THR A 124 10.97 -9.39 15.28
CA THR A 124 10.18 -10.51 14.78
C THR A 124 9.63 -10.27 13.37
N VAL A 125 10.24 -9.36 12.61
CA VAL A 125 9.80 -9.02 11.25
C VAL A 125 9.75 -10.22 10.30
N SER A 126 10.62 -11.22 10.50
CA SER A 126 10.57 -12.48 9.72
C SER A 126 9.22 -13.21 9.79
N ARG A 127 8.41 -12.94 10.82
CA ARG A 127 7.04 -13.51 10.95
C ARG A 127 6.06 -12.95 9.89
N CYS A 128 6.37 -11.84 9.23
CA CYS A 128 5.53 -11.33 8.14
C CYS A 128 5.79 -12.05 6.80
N MET A 129 6.91 -12.77 6.64
CA MET A 129 7.23 -13.49 5.38
C MET A 129 6.15 -14.47 4.92
N PRO A 130 5.59 -15.34 5.78
CA PRO A 130 4.52 -16.24 5.36
C PRO A 130 3.31 -15.51 4.79
N ALA A 131 2.99 -14.31 5.29
CA ALA A 131 1.89 -13.51 4.76
C ALA A 131 2.15 -13.09 3.30
N GLY A 132 3.39 -12.74 2.96
CA GLY A 132 3.77 -12.45 1.57
C GLY A 132 3.58 -13.65 0.62
N ILE A 133 3.94 -14.85 1.05
CA ILE A 133 3.74 -16.08 0.29
C ILE A 133 2.25 -16.39 0.14
N LEU A 134 1.49 -16.26 1.23
CA LEU A 134 0.05 -16.49 1.23
C LEU A 134 -0.72 -15.53 0.32
N ILE A 135 -0.29 -14.28 0.18
CA ILE A 135 -0.86 -13.35 -0.82
C ILE A 135 -0.82 -13.98 -2.21
N GLY A 136 0.33 -14.54 -2.62
CA GLY A 136 0.46 -15.19 -3.92
C GLY A 136 -0.51 -16.36 -4.10
N VAL A 137 -0.65 -17.21 -3.07
CA VAL A 137 -1.60 -18.35 -3.09
C VAL A 137 -3.04 -17.85 -3.19
N VAL A 138 -3.42 -16.85 -2.41
CA VAL A 138 -4.78 -16.29 -2.42
C VAL A 138 -5.09 -15.61 -3.76
N VAL A 139 -4.12 -14.94 -4.38
CA VAL A 139 -4.27 -14.36 -5.74
C VAL A 139 -4.51 -15.45 -6.77
N LEU A 140 -3.80 -16.59 -6.69
CA LEU A 140 -4.07 -17.73 -7.57
C LEU A 140 -5.47 -18.31 -7.38
N ILE A 141 -5.93 -18.45 -6.14
CA ILE A 141 -7.31 -18.88 -5.85
C ILE A 141 -8.31 -17.85 -6.39
N PHE A 142 -8.03 -16.56 -6.21
CA PHE A 142 -8.86 -15.46 -6.73
C PHE A 142 -8.99 -15.51 -8.25
N SER A 143 -7.93 -15.85 -8.97
CA SER A 143 -7.97 -15.94 -10.44
C SER A 143 -8.92 -16.99 -10.99
N LEU A 144 -9.29 -17.98 -10.18
CA LEU A 144 -10.22 -19.06 -10.52
C LEU A 144 -11.68 -18.76 -10.14
N GLN A 145 -11.95 -17.59 -9.53
CA GLN A 145 -13.29 -17.24 -9.08
C GLN A 145 -14.14 -16.70 -10.22
N HIS A 146 -15.43 -17.08 -10.21
CA HIS A 146 -16.46 -16.62 -11.12
C HIS A 146 -17.68 -16.07 -10.39
N GLU A 147 -17.60 -15.96 -9.06
CA GLU A 147 -18.68 -15.46 -8.22
C GLU A 147 -18.23 -14.22 -7.44
N LEU A 148 -19.16 -13.29 -7.25
CA LEU A 148 -18.88 -11.99 -6.65
C LEU A 148 -18.60 -12.09 -5.14
N LEU A 149 -19.36 -12.91 -4.42
CA LEU A 149 -19.25 -12.99 -2.95
C LEU A 149 -17.90 -13.58 -2.49
N PRO A 150 -17.40 -14.71 -3.03
CA PRO A 150 -16.06 -15.18 -2.74
C PRO A 150 -14.97 -14.20 -3.16
N ALA A 151 -15.17 -13.46 -4.27
CA ALA A 151 -14.23 -12.45 -4.72
C ALA A 151 -14.04 -11.34 -3.68
N TYR A 152 -15.10 -10.84 -3.05
CA TYR A 152 -15.02 -9.88 -1.96
C TYR A 152 -14.21 -10.41 -0.78
N ALA A 153 -14.48 -11.64 -0.35
CA ALA A 153 -13.79 -12.27 0.78
C ALA A 153 -12.28 -12.45 0.50
N LEU A 154 -11.94 -12.94 -0.70
CA LEU A 154 -10.54 -13.16 -1.08
C LEU A 154 -9.77 -11.84 -1.22
N LEU A 155 -10.37 -10.80 -1.78
CA LEU A 155 -9.73 -9.49 -1.90
C LEU A 155 -9.55 -8.83 -0.52
N MET A 156 -10.51 -8.96 0.37
CA MET A 156 -10.34 -8.54 1.76
C MET A 156 -9.19 -9.30 2.43
N LEU A 157 -9.08 -10.61 2.23
CA LEU A 157 -8.01 -11.44 2.76
C LEU A 157 -6.63 -11.03 2.19
N ILE A 158 -6.55 -10.78 0.88
CA ILE A 158 -5.34 -10.21 0.23
C ILE A 158 -4.95 -8.89 0.91
N GLY A 159 -5.93 -8.02 1.17
CA GLY A 159 -5.71 -6.77 1.87
C GLY A 159 -5.17 -6.97 3.28
N VAL A 160 -5.76 -7.86 4.08
CA VAL A 160 -5.31 -8.17 5.45
C VAL A 160 -3.87 -8.67 5.45
N MET A 161 -3.56 -9.64 4.61
CA MET A 161 -2.20 -10.17 4.49
C MET A 161 -1.23 -9.09 3.98
N GLY A 162 -1.67 -8.24 3.05
CA GLY A 162 -0.89 -7.13 2.52
C GLY A 162 -0.53 -6.09 3.58
N GLY A 163 -1.50 -5.66 4.38
CA GLY A 163 -1.27 -4.75 5.52
C GLY A 163 -0.34 -5.37 6.56
N PHE A 164 -0.56 -6.64 6.89
CA PHE A 164 0.28 -7.38 7.83
C PHE A 164 1.73 -7.55 7.33
N PHE A 165 1.94 -7.66 6.03
CA PHE A 165 3.24 -7.78 5.39
C PHE A 165 3.97 -6.44 5.27
N VAL A 166 3.29 -5.39 4.74
CA VAL A 166 3.96 -4.15 4.35
C VAL A 166 4.32 -3.24 5.53
N VAL A 167 3.53 -3.28 6.62
CA VAL A 167 3.75 -2.38 7.77
C VAL A 167 5.09 -2.67 8.47
N PRO A 168 5.44 -3.92 8.84
CA PRO A 168 6.73 -4.21 9.45
C PRO A 168 7.91 -3.94 8.50
N LEU A 169 7.73 -4.18 7.19
CA LEU A 169 8.77 -3.89 6.20
C LEU A 169 9.08 -2.39 6.14
N ASN A 170 8.05 -1.54 6.14
CA ASN A 170 8.24 -0.09 6.17
C ASN A 170 8.91 0.38 7.47
N ALA A 171 8.62 -0.26 8.61
CA ALA A 171 9.26 0.06 9.87
C ALA A 171 10.77 -0.26 9.88
N LEU A 172 11.21 -1.29 9.12
CA LEU A 172 12.63 -1.59 8.95
C LEU A 172 13.41 -0.56 8.12
N LEU A 173 12.70 0.27 7.34
CA LEU A 173 13.31 1.30 6.48
C LEU A 173 13.45 2.65 7.21
N GLN A 174 12.88 2.80 8.39
CA GLN A 174 12.94 4.01 9.22
C GLN A 174 14.02 3.92 10.27
#